data_78315cefc5d7b58936e5fbfdd8485be1
#
_entry.id   78315cefc5d7b58936e5fbfdd8485be1
#
_cell.length_a   1.000
_cell.length_b   1.000
_cell.length_c   1.000
_cell.angle_alpha   90.00
_cell.angle_beta   90.00
_cell.angle_gamma   90.00
#
_symmetry.space_group_name_H-M   'P 1'
#
loop_
_entity.id
_entity.type
_entity.pdbx_description
1 polymer ?
#
loop_
_entity_poly.entity_id
_entity_poly.type
_entity_poly.pdbx_seq_one_letter_code
_entity_poly.pdbx_strand_id
1 'polypeptide(L)'
;MPALSCARTFNFPLFFYGAGCGLATQRQKVAAWLAKAFGSSDVHVDTDMLAACRATAGDQPALTAILGTGSNACYYNGSTIECQPTSTGYILGDHGSANHVGRILLNDYLTHCMPENLRDMFRDTYRMSDTELMDAVYHQPNPNRFLASLAPFAVSHAEDEYCDNVLAEALHEWYHGPLQTLRRQSGYNEGEINFVGGFAKAIEDKLHACFAGDTLTVGTVMADPIEGLRRYHLGASMPR
;
A
#
# COMPACT_ATOMS: atom_id res chain seq x y z
N MET A 1 3.47 29.76 14.77
CA MET A 1 3.85 29.30 13.41
C MET A 1 4.00 30.54 12.53
N PRO A 2 5.15 30.77 11.89
CA PRO A 2 5.30 31.89 10.98
C PRO A 2 4.41 31.69 9.77
N ALA A 3 3.63 32.70 9.42
CA ALA A 3 2.82 32.75 8.23
C ALA A 3 3.73 32.70 7.00
N LEU A 4 3.60 31.64 6.19
CA LEU A 4 4.16 31.59 4.86
C LEU A 4 3.39 32.58 3.98
N SER A 5 3.80 33.84 3.99
CA SER A 5 3.37 34.82 3.01
C SER A 5 4.23 34.67 1.76
N CYS A 6 3.91 33.72 0.91
CA CYS A 6 4.42 33.70 -0.45
C CYS A 6 3.23 33.71 -1.39
N ALA A 7 2.71 34.88 -1.65
CA ALA A 7 1.73 35.13 -2.71
C ALA A 7 2.42 35.06 -4.08
N ARG A 8 2.89 33.90 -4.49
CA ARG A 8 3.12 33.56 -5.89
C ARG A 8 1.92 32.80 -6.35
N THR A 9 1.04 33.42 -7.13
CA THR A 9 0.02 32.76 -7.92
C THR A 9 0.71 31.86 -8.92
N PHE A 10 0.67 30.56 -8.68
CA PHE A 10 1.13 29.58 -9.64
C PHE A 10 0.03 29.33 -10.65
N ASN A 11 0.32 29.51 -11.94
CA ASN A 11 -0.64 29.38 -13.04
C ASN A 11 -0.56 27.99 -13.69
N PHE A 12 -0.29 26.94 -12.90
CA PHE A 12 -0.25 25.55 -13.36
C PHE A 12 -1.14 24.66 -12.48
N PRO A 13 -1.69 23.56 -13.03
CA PRO A 13 -2.53 22.66 -12.27
C PRO A 13 -1.77 21.98 -11.14
N LEU A 14 -2.41 21.91 -9.98
CA LEU A 14 -1.91 21.21 -8.79
C LEU A 14 -2.67 19.90 -8.64
N PHE A 15 -1.97 18.78 -8.75
CA PHE A 15 -2.54 17.46 -8.53
C PHE A 15 -2.11 16.92 -7.16
N PHE A 16 -3.08 16.53 -6.35
CA PHE A 16 -2.88 15.92 -5.05
C PHE A 16 -3.61 14.60 -4.96
N TYR A 17 -2.92 13.59 -4.45
CA TYR A 17 -3.48 12.27 -4.21
C TYR A 17 -3.21 11.88 -2.76
N GLY A 18 -4.23 11.39 -2.06
CA GLY A 18 -4.04 11.07 -0.66
C GLY A 18 -4.99 10.03 -0.10
N ALA A 19 -4.48 9.26 0.87
CA ALA A 19 -5.31 8.41 1.70
C ALA A 19 -6.39 9.26 2.40
N GLY A 20 -7.61 8.73 2.52
CA GLY A 20 -8.72 9.45 3.12
C GLY A 20 -9.46 10.43 2.20
N CYS A 21 -9.04 10.59 0.94
CA CYS A 21 -9.72 11.42 -0.07
C CYS A 21 -10.86 10.67 -0.80
N GLY A 22 -11.38 9.58 -0.25
CA GLY A 22 -12.47 8.80 -0.86
C GLY A 22 -13.81 9.56 -0.95
N LEU A 23 -14.12 10.39 0.04
CA LEU A 23 -15.35 11.17 0.07
C LEU A 23 -15.20 12.51 -0.65
N ALA A 24 -16.19 12.89 -1.47
CA ALA A 24 -16.21 14.19 -2.17
C ALA A 24 -16.03 15.39 -1.23
N THR A 25 -16.65 15.33 -0.05
CA THR A 25 -16.53 16.37 0.97
C THR A 25 -15.10 16.53 1.51
N GLN A 26 -14.36 15.42 1.62
CA GLN A 26 -12.95 15.48 2.03
C GLN A 26 -12.08 16.02 0.89
N ARG A 27 -12.29 15.59 -0.35
CA ARG A 27 -11.58 16.14 -1.51
C ARG A 27 -11.76 17.64 -1.62
N GLN A 28 -12.98 18.15 -1.46
CA GLN A 28 -13.29 19.59 -1.47
C GLN A 28 -12.56 20.37 -0.37
N LYS A 29 -12.52 19.83 0.86
CA LYS A 29 -11.78 20.46 1.97
C LYS A 29 -10.28 20.52 1.69
N VAL A 30 -9.70 19.43 1.21
CA VAL A 30 -8.28 19.38 0.87
C VAL A 30 -7.97 20.32 -0.30
N ALA A 31 -8.81 20.34 -1.34
CA ALA A 31 -8.65 21.26 -2.47
C ALA A 31 -8.68 22.73 -2.05
N ALA A 32 -9.63 23.11 -1.21
CA ALA A 32 -9.71 24.49 -0.69
C ALA A 32 -8.49 24.87 0.15
N TRP A 33 -7.98 23.94 0.94
CA TRP A 33 -6.80 24.13 1.76
C TRP A 33 -5.53 24.27 0.90
N LEU A 34 -5.37 23.42 -0.11
CA LEU A 34 -4.25 23.47 -1.06
C LEU A 34 -4.30 24.73 -1.93
N ALA A 35 -5.49 25.12 -2.43
CA ALA A 35 -5.69 26.36 -3.18
C ALA A 35 -5.21 27.57 -2.38
N LYS A 36 -5.57 27.64 -1.10
CA LYS A 36 -5.12 28.71 -0.19
C LYS A 36 -3.61 28.64 0.08
N ALA A 37 -3.06 27.44 0.30
CA ALA A 37 -1.66 27.28 0.67
C ALA A 37 -0.71 27.61 -0.50
N PHE A 38 -1.10 27.25 -1.73
CA PHE A 38 -0.27 27.41 -2.93
C PHE A 38 -0.69 28.58 -3.82
N GLY A 39 -1.79 29.28 -3.52
CA GLY A 39 -2.30 30.36 -4.35
C GLY A 39 -2.76 29.92 -5.76
N SER A 40 -3.16 28.65 -5.90
CA SER A 40 -3.63 28.08 -7.17
C SER A 40 -5.15 27.98 -7.18
N SER A 41 -5.78 28.32 -8.31
CA SER A 41 -7.21 28.11 -8.56
C SER A 41 -7.51 26.77 -9.26
N ASP A 42 -6.47 26.10 -9.77
CA ASP A 42 -6.59 24.85 -10.49
C ASP A 42 -6.02 23.70 -9.66
N VAL A 43 -6.86 23.15 -8.76
CA VAL A 43 -6.46 22.12 -7.80
C VAL A 43 -7.32 20.88 -7.98
N HIS A 44 -6.66 19.76 -8.28
CA HIS A 44 -7.24 18.44 -8.45
C HIS A 44 -6.86 17.56 -7.25
N VAL A 45 -7.86 17.02 -6.58
CA VAL A 45 -7.67 16.13 -5.41
C VAL A 45 -8.35 14.81 -5.67
N ASP A 46 -7.60 13.72 -5.51
CA ASP A 46 -8.10 12.37 -5.68
C ASP A 46 -7.50 11.38 -4.66
N THR A 47 -7.87 10.10 -4.78
CA THR A 47 -7.43 9.06 -3.87
C THR A 47 -6.02 8.57 -4.20
N ASP A 48 -5.32 8.04 -3.21
CA ASP A 48 -4.07 7.30 -3.36
C ASP A 48 -4.21 6.10 -4.30
N MET A 49 -5.38 5.43 -4.28
CA MET A 49 -5.65 4.31 -5.17
C MET A 49 -5.67 4.73 -6.65
N LEU A 50 -6.31 5.87 -6.97
CA LEU A 50 -6.28 6.40 -8.34
C LEU A 50 -4.87 6.86 -8.74
N ALA A 51 -4.08 7.38 -7.79
CA ALA A 51 -2.67 7.67 -8.01
C ALA A 51 -1.89 6.41 -8.41
N ALA A 52 -2.09 5.32 -7.68
CA ALA A 52 -1.45 4.03 -7.98
C ALA A 52 -1.81 3.54 -9.38
N CYS A 53 -3.09 3.59 -9.75
CA CYS A 53 -3.57 3.22 -11.10
C CYS A 53 -2.88 4.05 -12.19
N ARG A 54 -2.94 5.36 -12.10
CA ARG A 54 -2.35 6.30 -13.09
C ARG A 54 -0.84 6.15 -13.19
N ALA A 55 -0.17 5.93 -12.06
CA ALA A 55 1.27 5.77 -12.02
C ALA A 55 1.76 4.47 -12.67
N THR A 56 0.98 3.39 -12.57
CA THR A 56 1.40 2.05 -13.02
C THR A 56 0.81 1.63 -14.36
N ALA A 57 -0.44 1.97 -14.62
CA ALA A 57 -1.17 1.54 -15.81
C ALA A 57 -1.37 2.67 -16.86
N GLY A 58 -1.18 3.94 -16.47
CA GLY A 58 -1.46 5.06 -17.38
C GLY A 58 -2.92 5.07 -17.82
N ASP A 59 -3.15 4.91 -19.12
CA ASP A 59 -4.49 4.85 -19.72
C ASP A 59 -4.94 3.42 -20.07
N GLN A 60 -4.24 2.39 -19.54
CA GLN A 60 -4.57 1.00 -19.85
C GLN A 60 -5.40 0.37 -18.71
N PRO A 61 -6.37 -0.50 -19.05
CA PRO A 61 -7.09 -1.28 -18.03
C PRO A 61 -6.15 -2.25 -17.30
N ALA A 62 -6.25 -2.29 -15.97
CA ALA A 62 -5.47 -3.22 -15.14
C ALA A 62 -6.10 -3.40 -13.76
N LEU A 63 -5.73 -4.47 -13.07
CA LEU A 63 -5.83 -4.50 -11.61
C LEU A 63 -4.67 -3.71 -11.02
N THR A 64 -4.93 -2.98 -9.95
CA THR A 64 -3.87 -2.27 -9.23
C THR A 64 -4.06 -2.51 -7.73
N ALA A 65 -2.98 -2.88 -7.06
CA ALA A 65 -2.95 -3.09 -5.62
C ALA A 65 -1.94 -2.16 -4.95
N ILE A 66 -2.31 -1.63 -3.80
CA ILE A 66 -1.38 -0.99 -2.86
C ILE A 66 -1.06 -2.00 -1.77
N LEU A 67 0.22 -2.36 -1.62
CA LEU A 67 0.73 -3.14 -0.49
C LEU A 67 1.82 -2.32 0.22
N GLY A 68 1.40 -1.58 1.22
CA GLY A 68 2.22 -0.72 2.05
C GLY A 68 2.02 -1.02 3.53
N THR A 69 1.84 0.00 4.36
CA THR A 69 1.41 -0.15 5.76
C THR A 69 0.12 -0.96 5.85
N GLY A 70 -0.89 -0.63 5.04
CA GLY A 70 -2.11 -1.40 4.82
C GLY A 70 -2.16 -1.93 3.39
N SER A 71 -3.30 -2.54 3.00
CA SER A 71 -3.53 -3.01 1.64
C SER A 71 -4.87 -2.54 1.07
N ASN A 72 -4.88 -2.33 -0.23
CA ASN A 72 -6.09 -2.06 -0.99
C ASN A 72 -5.89 -2.53 -2.43
N ALA A 73 -6.98 -2.79 -3.17
CA ALA A 73 -6.90 -3.15 -4.57
C ALA A 73 -8.15 -2.70 -5.33
N CYS A 74 -8.00 -2.44 -6.62
CA CYS A 74 -9.11 -2.05 -7.48
C CYS A 74 -8.93 -2.55 -8.92
N TYR A 75 -10.03 -2.54 -9.67
CA TYR A 75 -10.02 -2.59 -11.12
C TYR A 75 -10.13 -1.16 -11.67
N TYR A 76 -9.19 -0.83 -12.50
CA TYR A 76 -9.08 0.44 -13.22
C TYR A 76 -9.29 0.20 -14.70
N ASN A 77 -10.19 0.96 -15.36
CA ASN A 77 -10.54 0.77 -16.77
C ASN A 77 -9.69 1.58 -17.75
N GLY A 78 -8.61 2.20 -17.26
CA GLY A 78 -7.77 3.14 -18.03
C GLY A 78 -8.14 4.61 -17.83
N SER A 79 -9.23 4.90 -17.12
CA SER A 79 -9.69 6.27 -16.83
C SER A 79 -10.13 6.45 -15.38
N THR A 80 -10.98 5.54 -14.91
CA THR A 80 -11.59 5.58 -13.57
C THR A 80 -11.50 4.22 -12.87
N ILE A 81 -11.61 4.23 -11.56
CA ILE A 81 -11.78 3.02 -10.76
C ILE A 81 -13.24 2.58 -10.89
N GLU A 82 -13.48 1.42 -11.50
CA GLU A 82 -14.84 0.87 -11.66
C GLU A 82 -15.23 -0.08 -10.54
N CYS A 83 -14.26 -0.79 -9.99
CA CYS A 83 -14.50 -1.74 -8.91
C CYS A 83 -13.40 -1.64 -7.87
N GLN A 84 -13.81 -1.50 -6.61
CA GLN A 84 -12.91 -1.49 -5.47
C GLN A 84 -13.64 -2.13 -4.28
N PRO A 85 -13.22 -3.32 -3.82
CA PRO A 85 -13.77 -3.91 -2.61
C PRO A 85 -13.63 -2.99 -1.42
N THR A 86 -14.57 -3.09 -0.48
CA THR A 86 -14.53 -2.27 0.74
C THR A 86 -13.28 -2.57 1.55
N SER A 87 -12.49 -1.55 1.83
CA SER A 87 -11.39 -1.66 2.78
C SER A 87 -11.95 -1.77 4.20
N THR A 88 -11.55 -2.81 4.91
CA THR A 88 -11.99 -3.09 6.29
C THR A 88 -10.95 -2.69 7.34
N GLY A 89 -9.84 -2.11 6.90
CA GLY A 89 -8.76 -1.61 7.76
C GLY A 89 -7.94 -2.71 8.42
N TYR A 90 -7.01 -2.30 9.28
CA TYR A 90 -5.95 -3.18 9.78
C TYR A 90 -6.42 -4.27 10.77
N ILE A 91 -7.60 -4.12 11.38
CA ILE A 91 -8.13 -5.11 12.32
C ILE A 91 -8.80 -6.26 11.58
N LEU A 92 -9.65 -5.96 10.60
CA LEU A 92 -10.49 -6.92 9.89
C LEU A 92 -9.98 -7.25 8.48
N GLY A 93 -8.96 -6.55 8.00
CA GLY A 93 -8.47 -6.64 6.64
C GLY A 93 -6.98 -6.36 6.55
N ASP A 94 -6.61 -5.55 5.55
CA ASP A 94 -5.23 -5.24 5.20
C ASP A 94 -4.37 -6.49 4.95
N HIS A 95 -5.00 -7.62 4.52
CA HIS A 95 -4.27 -8.84 4.17
C HIS A 95 -3.15 -8.56 3.17
N GLY A 96 -2.03 -9.26 3.30
CA GLY A 96 -0.87 -9.09 2.42
C GLY A 96 -0.08 -7.80 2.60
N SER A 97 -0.40 -6.97 3.59
CA SER A 97 0.32 -5.72 3.89
C SER A 97 1.41 -5.91 4.93
N ALA A 98 2.25 -4.88 5.10
CA ALA A 98 3.28 -4.86 6.13
C ALA A 98 2.69 -4.97 7.55
N ASN A 99 1.51 -4.35 7.83
CA ASN A 99 0.90 -4.49 9.15
C ASN A 99 0.37 -5.92 9.39
N HIS A 100 -0.09 -6.61 8.34
CA HIS A 100 -0.49 -8.00 8.45
C HIS A 100 0.70 -8.91 8.81
N VAL A 101 1.81 -8.78 8.09
CA VAL A 101 3.06 -9.50 8.41
C VAL A 101 3.54 -9.16 9.82
N GLY A 102 3.54 -7.89 10.19
CA GLY A 102 3.94 -7.48 11.55
C GLY A 102 3.04 -8.03 12.65
N ARG A 103 1.74 -8.21 12.38
CA ARG A 103 0.78 -8.83 13.29
C ARG A 103 1.10 -10.32 13.50
N ILE A 104 1.41 -11.06 12.43
CA ILE A 104 1.84 -12.47 12.53
C ILE A 104 3.13 -12.55 13.33
N LEU A 105 4.17 -11.80 12.95
CA LEU A 105 5.45 -11.80 13.65
C LEU A 105 5.32 -11.50 15.16
N LEU A 106 4.56 -10.46 15.49
CA LEU A 106 4.39 -10.05 16.89
C LEU A 106 3.62 -11.09 17.71
N ASN A 107 2.56 -11.66 17.13
CA ASN A 107 1.82 -12.72 17.76
C ASN A 107 2.72 -13.94 18.05
N ASP A 108 3.48 -14.38 17.05
CA ASP A 108 4.36 -15.54 17.16
C ASP A 108 5.53 -15.31 18.12
N TYR A 109 6.06 -14.07 18.15
CA TYR A 109 7.06 -13.68 19.15
C TYR A 109 6.52 -13.79 20.58
N LEU A 110 5.37 -13.18 20.86
CA LEU A 110 4.76 -13.13 22.20
C LEU A 110 4.23 -14.51 22.67
N THR A 111 3.78 -15.35 21.73
CA THR A 111 3.27 -16.70 22.04
C THR A 111 4.33 -17.79 21.99
N HIS A 112 5.60 -17.42 21.75
CA HIS A 112 6.73 -18.35 21.60
C HIS A 112 6.59 -19.35 20.45
N CYS A 113 5.81 -19.01 19.39
CA CYS A 113 5.72 -19.79 18.17
C CYS A 113 6.87 -19.48 17.18
N MET A 114 7.47 -18.29 17.28
CA MET A 114 8.66 -17.94 16.53
C MET A 114 9.86 -18.80 16.95
N PRO A 115 10.67 -19.35 16.02
CA PRO A 115 11.90 -20.08 16.33
C PRO A 115 12.83 -19.30 17.27
N GLU A 116 13.49 -20.00 18.21
CA GLU A 116 14.22 -19.38 19.30
C GLU A 116 15.34 -18.45 18.83
N ASN A 117 16.10 -18.86 17.80
CA ASN A 117 17.15 -18.05 17.18
C ASN A 117 16.59 -16.74 16.59
N LEU A 118 15.45 -16.78 15.89
CA LEU A 118 14.80 -15.60 15.32
C LEU A 118 14.16 -14.74 16.40
N ARG A 119 13.61 -15.35 17.45
CA ARG A 119 13.04 -14.62 18.58
C ARG A 119 14.11 -13.80 19.31
N ASP A 120 15.31 -14.34 19.48
CA ASP A 120 16.43 -13.59 20.07
C ASP A 120 16.85 -12.43 19.15
N MET A 121 16.94 -12.66 17.84
CA MET A 121 17.25 -11.61 16.86
C MET A 121 16.15 -10.54 16.82
N PHE A 122 14.88 -10.92 16.91
CA PHE A 122 13.74 -10.00 16.95
C PHE A 122 13.82 -9.11 18.18
N ARG A 123 14.04 -9.69 19.38
CA ARG A 123 14.24 -8.96 20.63
C ARG A 123 15.40 -7.96 20.53
N ASP A 124 16.53 -8.39 19.99
CA ASP A 124 17.73 -7.55 19.88
C ASP A 124 17.56 -6.43 18.85
N THR A 125 16.74 -6.66 17.82
CA THR A 125 16.41 -5.67 16.79
C THR A 125 15.51 -4.56 17.34
N TYR A 126 14.42 -4.93 18.01
CA TYR A 126 13.41 -3.94 18.45
C TYR A 126 13.66 -3.42 19.86
N ARG A 127 14.37 -4.16 20.71
CA ARG A 127 14.78 -3.78 22.09
C ARG A 127 13.61 -3.28 22.93
N MET A 128 12.44 -3.88 22.76
CA MET A 128 11.23 -3.61 23.52
C MET A 128 10.88 -4.84 24.38
N SER A 129 10.40 -4.60 25.59
CA SER A 129 9.81 -5.65 26.43
C SER A 129 8.43 -6.04 25.88
N ASP A 130 7.94 -7.22 26.26
CA ASP A 130 6.60 -7.70 25.88
C ASP A 130 5.50 -6.70 26.28
N THR A 131 5.66 -6.04 27.43
CA THR A 131 4.73 -5.01 27.91
C THR A 131 4.74 -3.78 26.99
N GLU A 132 5.90 -3.30 26.56
CA GLU A 132 6.02 -2.16 25.64
C GLU A 132 5.48 -2.50 24.26
N LEU A 133 5.71 -3.72 23.77
CA LEU A 133 5.15 -4.21 22.51
C LEU A 133 3.61 -4.24 22.54
N MET A 134 3.03 -4.74 23.64
CA MET A 134 1.58 -4.75 23.85
C MET A 134 1.02 -3.33 23.99
N ASP A 135 1.69 -2.45 24.73
CA ASP A 135 1.30 -1.05 24.86
C ASP A 135 1.27 -0.34 23.50
N ALA A 136 2.27 -0.57 22.64
CA ALA A 136 2.36 0.00 21.31
C ALA A 136 1.18 -0.38 20.39
N VAL A 137 0.63 -1.59 20.58
CA VAL A 137 -0.52 -2.07 19.79
C VAL A 137 -1.85 -1.57 20.35
N TYR A 138 -2.01 -1.56 21.68
CA TYR A 138 -3.34 -1.37 22.29
C TYR A 138 -3.59 0.02 22.85
N HIS A 139 -2.54 0.78 23.17
CA HIS A 139 -2.69 2.05 23.86
C HIS A 139 -2.02 3.24 23.14
N GLN A 140 -1.07 2.97 22.22
CA GLN A 140 -0.39 4.05 21.51
C GLN A 140 -1.11 4.44 20.20
N PRO A 141 -0.92 5.68 19.70
CA PRO A 141 -1.50 6.10 18.43
C PRO A 141 -0.87 5.36 17.24
N ASN A 142 -1.67 5.13 16.19
CA ASN A 142 -1.26 4.49 14.94
C ASN A 142 -0.68 3.06 15.09
N PRO A 143 -1.37 2.14 15.74
CA PRO A 143 -0.90 0.77 15.94
C PRO A 143 -0.62 0.03 14.62
N ASN A 144 -1.35 0.34 13.55
CA ASN A 144 -1.10 -0.18 12.22
C ASN A 144 0.29 0.18 11.67
N ARG A 145 0.78 1.39 11.97
CA ARG A 145 2.15 1.80 11.58
C ARG A 145 3.19 1.09 12.41
N PHE A 146 2.93 0.91 13.71
CA PHE A 146 3.80 0.13 14.57
C PHE A 146 3.91 -1.31 14.07
N LEU A 147 2.78 -1.99 13.84
CA LEU A 147 2.78 -3.34 13.27
C LEU A 147 3.54 -3.40 11.94
N ALA A 148 3.27 -2.48 11.02
CA ALA A 148 3.98 -2.43 9.74
C ALA A 148 5.49 -2.24 9.88
N SER A 149 5.96 -1.56 10.93
CA SER A 149 7.40 -1.39 11.19
C SER A 149 8.12 -2.68 11.60
N LEU A 150 7.39 -3.74 11.89
CA LEU A 150 7.95 -5.07 12.21
C LEU A 150 8.19 -5.91 10.95
N ALA A 151 7.48 -5.64 9.83
CA ALA A 151 7.59 -6.42 8.61
C ALA A 151 9.00 -6.47 7.98
N PRO A 152 9.84 -5.41 8.07
CA PRO A 152 11.22 -5.47 7.59
C PRO A 152 12.04 -6.61 8.19
N PHE A 153 11.69 -7.11 9.38
CA PHE A 153 12.34 -8.28 9.96
C PHE A 153 12.17 -9.52 9.08
N ALA A 154 10.93 -9.86 8.68
CA ALA A 154 10.71 -11.00 7.80
C ALA A 154 11.34 -10.79 6.41
N VAL A 155 11.30 -9.57 5.88
CA VAL A 155 11.91 -9.26 4.57
C VAL A 155 13.44 -9.43 4.63
N SER A 156 14.08 -8.98 5.71
CA SER A 156 15.55 -9.07 5.87
C SER A 156 16.06 -10.49 6.16
N HIS A 157 15.18 -11.39 6.55
CA HIS A 157 15.49 -12.79 6.86
C HIS A 157 14.68 -13.75 5.96
N ALA A 158 14.35 -13.33 4.73
CA ALA A 158 13.49 -14.10 3.84
C ALA A 158 14.13 -15.41 3.32
N GLU A 159 15.42 -15.63 3.55
CA GLU A 159 16.10 -16.92 3.35
C GLU A 159 15.85 -17.93 4.48
N ASP A 160 15.34 -17.49 5.63
CA ASP A 160 14.92 -18.39 6.71
C ASP A 160 13.49 -18.90 6.43
N GLU A 161 13.30 -20.21 6.60
CA GLU A 161 12.03 -20.89 6.29
C GLU A 161 10.83 -20.28 7.04
N TYR A 162 11.01 -19.89 8.31
CA TYR A 162 9.94 -19.26 9.09
C TYR A 162 9.55 -17.90 8.49
N CYS A 163 10.52 -17.04 8.21
CA CYS A 163 10.26 -15.72 7.63
C CYS A 163 9.68 -15.81 6.22
N ASP A 164 10.16 -16.77 5.42
CA ASP A 164 9.60 -17.06 4.11
C ASP A 164 8.13 -17.46 4.20
N ASN A 165 7.80 -18.36 5.12
CA ASN A 165 6.43 -18.83 5.35
C ASN A 165 5.50 -17.71 5.83
N VAL A 166 5.95 -16.81 6.73
CA VAL A 166 5.17 -15.65 7.19
C VAL A 166 4.81 -14.72 6.00
N LEU A 167 5.77 -14.45 5.12
CA LEU A 167 5.51 -13.62 3.94
C LEU A 167 4.59 -14.34 2.94
N ALA A 168 4.78 -15.64 2.74
CA ALA A 168 3.95 -16.46 1.87
C ALA A 168 2.51 -16.57 2.38
N GLU A 169 2.30 -16.79 3.70
CA GLU A 169 0.99 -16.84 4.33
C GLU A 169 0.23 -15.53 4.15
N ALA A 170 0.89 -14.40 4.41
CA ALA A 170 0.28 -13.08 4.25
C ALA A 170 -0.17 -12.85 2.80
N LEU A 171 0.66 -13.22 1.82
CA LEU A 171 0.30 -13.12 0.39
C LEU A 171 -0.79 -14.12 0.00
N HIS A 172 -0.76 -15.33 0.53
CA HIS A 172 -1.80 -16.35 0.30
C HIS A 172 -3.17 -15.86 0.75
N GLU A 173 -3.27 -15.27 1.95
CA GLU A 173 -4.53 -14.70 2.43
C GLU A 173 -5.02 -13.55 1.56
N TRP A 174 -4.11 -12.67 1.11
CA TRP A 174 -4.46 -11.59 0.19
C TRP A 174 -4.94 -12.12 -1.17
N TYR A 175 -4.24 -13.11 -1.72
CA TYR A 175 -4.56 -13.71 -3.01
C TYR A 175 -5.92 -14.41 -2.98
N HIS A 176 -6.20 -15.23 -1.97
CA HIS A 176 -7.44 -16.02 -1.87
C HIS A 176 -8.64 -15.24 -1.32
N GLY A 177 -8.42 -14.14 -0.62
CA GLY A 177 -9.46 -13.26 -0.08
C GLY A 177 -9.71 -12.03 -0.95
N PRO A 178 -9.00 -10.92 -0.73
CA PRO A 178 -9.21 -9.63 -1.41
C PRO A 178 -9.14 -9.73 -2.94
N LEU A 179 -8.09 -10.37 -3.49
CA LEU A 179 -7.92 -10.48 -4.93
C LEU A 179 -9.05 -11.28 -5.59
N GLN A 180 -9.43 -12.45 -5.02
CA GLN A 180 -10.53 -13.23 -5.59
C GLN A 180 -11.87 -12.51 -5.50
N THR A 181 -12.07 -11.69 -4.47
CA THR A 181 -13.24 -10.83 -4.36
C THR A 181 -13.25 -9.78 -5.46
N LEU A 182 -12.12 -9.13 -5.70
CA LEU A 182 -11.96 -8.15 -6.77
C LEU A 182 -12.19 -8.77 -8.16
N ARG A 183 -11.61 -9.94 -8.43
CA ARG A 183 -11.81 -10.68 -9.69
C ARG A 183 -13.30 -10.99 -9.94
N ARG A 184 -13.99 -11.48 -8.93
CA ARG A 184 -15.45 -11.79 -9.04
C ARG A 184 -16.29 -10.54 -9.29
N GLN A 185 -15.96 -9.43 -8.64
CA GLN A 185 -16.74 -8.20 -8.74
C GLN A 185 -16.48 -7.44 -10.05
N SER A 186 -15.23 -7.42 -10.51
CA SER A 186 -14.84 -6.70 -11.73
C SER A 186 -15.02 -7.51 -13.01
N GLY A 187 -15.02 -8.85 -12.91
CA GLY A 187 -14.95 -9.73 -14.06
C GLY A 187 -13.57 -9.77 -14.75
N TYR A 188 -12.59 -9.02 -14.26
CA TYR A 188 -11.23 -8.97 -14.82
C TYR A 188 -10.41 -10.15 -14.30
N ASN A 189 -10.16 -11.13 -15.16
CA ASN A 189 -9.54 -12.39 -14.77
C ASN A 189 -8.24 -12.71 -15.51
N GLU A 190 -7.88 -11.91 -16.51
CA GLU A 190 -6.65 -12.07 -17.32
C GLU A 190 -6.05 -10.70 -17.62
N GLY A 191 -4.73 -10.63 -17.82
CA GLY A 191 -3.98 -9.40 -18.09
C GLY A 191 -3.00 -9.07 -16.97
N GLU A 192 -2.84 -7.78 -16.65
CA GLU A 192 -1.84 -7.33 -15.67
C GLU A 192 -2.47 -6.94 -14.34
N ILE A 193 -1.72 -7.24 -13.28
CA ILE A 193 -1.90 -6.66 -11.96
C ILE A 193 -0.65 -5.87 -11.56
N ASN A 194 -0.84 -4.61 -11.22
CA ASN A 194 0.23 -3.70 -10.81
C ASN A 194 0.26 -3.51 -9.31
N PHE A 195 1.44 -3.23 -8.76
CA PHE A 195 1.62 -3.04 -7.32
C PHE A 195 2.33 -1.72 -7.00
N VAL A 196 1.85 -1.03 -5.97
CA VAL A 196 2.47 0.18 -5.42
C VAL A 196 2.66 0.02 -3.92
N GLY A 197 3.81 0.46 -3.43
CA GLY A 197 4.14 0.49 -2.01
C GLY A 197 5.54 -0.02 -1.72
N GLY A 198 6.15 0.53 -0.69
CA GLY A 198 7.49 0.11 -0.27
C GLY A 198 7.56 -1.37 0.12
N PHE A 199 6.50 -1.89 0.74
CA PHE A 199 6.41 -3.31 1.07
C PHE A 199 6.26 -4.17 -0.18
N ALA A 200 5.35 -3.80 -1.12
CA ALA A 200 5.22 -4.51 -2.41
C ALA A 200 6.56 -4.63 -3.13
N LYS A 201 7.33 -3.53 -3.18
CA LYS A 201 8.64 -3.53 -3.83
C LYS A 201 9.66 -4.41 -3.10
N ALA A 202 9.60 -4.46 -1.79
CA ALA A 202 10.51 -5.29 -0.99
C ALA A 202 10.26 -6.80 -1.13
N ILE A 203 9.04 -7.20 -1.54
CA ILE A 203 8.64 -8.61 -1.75
C ILE A 203 8.31 -8.93 -3.21
N GLU A 204 8.84 -8.18 -4.16
CA GLU A 204 8.53 -8.28 -5.59
C GLU A 204 8.72 -9.70 -6.14
N ASP A 205 9.80 -10.38 -5.79
CA ASP A 205 10.07 -11.75 -6.21
C ASP A 205 8.98 -12.73 -5.72
N LYS A 206 8.46 -12.51 -4.50
CA LYS A 206 7.37 -13.31 -3.94
C LYS A 206 6.03 -12.99 -4.63
N LEU A 207 5.80 -11.75 -5.05
CA LEU A 207 4.65 -11.41 -5.88
C LEU A 207 4.70 -12.17 -7.20
N HIS A 208 5.83 -12.15 -7.90
CA HIS A 208 5.99 -12.94 -9.13
C HIS A 208 5.77 -14.44 -8.90
N ALA A 209 6.30 -14.98 -7.82
CA ALA A 209 6.08 -16.40 -7.46
C ALA A 209 4.61 -16.71 -7.15
N CYS A 210 3.89 -15.79 -6.47
CA CYS A 210 2.47 -15.94 -6.14
C CYS A 210 1.57 -16.04 -7.38
N PHE A 211 1.94 -15.36 -8.47
CA PHE A 211 1.21 -15.37 -9.74
C PHE A 211 1.76 -16.37 -10.76
N ALA A 212 2.73 -17.20 -10.40
CA ALA A 212 3.27 -18.21 -11.30
C ALA A 212 2.19 -19.22 -11.68
N GLY A 213 1.82 -19.25 -12.98
CA GLY A 213 0.76 -20.12 -13.50
C GLY A 213 -0.66 -19.54 -13.40
N ASP A 214 -0.84 -18.31 -12.91
CA ASP A 214 -2.11 -17.59 -12.99
C ASP A 214 -2.34 -17.02 -14.42
N THR A 215 -3.58 -16.65 -14.73
CA THR A 215 -3.96 -15.90 -15.92
C THR A 215 -3.66 -14.40 -15.79
N LEU A 216 -3.48 -13.91 -14.56
CA LEU A 216 -2.93 -12.58 -14.28
C LEU A 216 -1.40 -12.66 -14.22
N THR A 217 -0.75 -11.66 -14.79
CA THR A 217 0.70 -11.49 -14.70
C THR A 217 1.03 -10.25 -13.87
N VAL A 218 2.10 -10.32 -13.07
CA VAL A 218 2.59 -9.15 -12.36
C VAL A 218 3.19 -8.17 -13.38
N GLY A 219 2.60 -6.98 -13.47
CA GLY A 219 3.07 -5.88 -14.31
C GLY A 219 4.05 -4.99 -13.56
N THR A 220 3.75 -3.71 -13.47
CA THR A 220 4.63 -2.73 -12.79
C THR A 220 4.58 -2.88 -11.27
N VAL A 221 5.75 -2.98 -10.62
CA VAL A 221 5.91 -2.92 -9.16
C VAL A 221 6.78 -1.72 -8.77
N MET A 222 6.22 -0.74 -8.05
CA MET A 222 6.94 0.47 -7.65
C MET A 222 6.76 0.80 -6.16
N ALA A 223 7.83 1.27 -5.54
CA ALA A 223 7.80 1.66 -4.13
C ALA A 223 7.00 2.96 -3.91
N ASP A 224 7.11 3.92 -4.83
CA ASP A 224 6.51 5.26 -4.75
C ASP A 224 5.90 5.62 -6.12
N PRO A 225 4.63 6.09 -6.16
CA PRO A 225 3.97 6.41 -7.42
C PRO A 225 4.37 7.76 -8.04
N ILE A 226 5.17 8.59 -7.36
CA ILE A 226 5.37 9.99 -7.75
C ILE A 226 5.94 10.15 -9.17
N GLU A 227 6.94 9.35 -9.53
CA GLU A 227 7.55 9.43 -10.86
C GLU A 227 6.60 8.93 -11.97
N GLY A 228 5.80 7.89 -11.69
CA GLY A 228 4.74 7.42 -12.58
C GLY A 228 3.66 8.49 -12.80
N LEU A 229 3.22 9.15 -11.71
CA LEU A 229 2.28 10.26 -11.78
C LEU A 229 2.83 11.46 -12.55
N ARG A 230 4.11 11.80 -12.34
CA ARG A 230 4.77 12.85 -13.10
C ARG A 230 4.72 12.57 -14.61
N ARG A 231 5.00 11.34 -15.03
CA ARG A 231 4.90 10.92 -16.44
C ARG A 231 3.46 11.00 -16.94
N TYR A 232 2.52 10.47 -16.19
CA TYR A 232 1.10 10.51 -16.54
C TYR A 232 0.61 11.93 -16.79
N HIS A 233 0.88 12.87 -15.89
CA HIS A 233 0.42 14.26 -16.02
C HIS A 233 1.19 15.09 -17.07
N LEU A 234 2.41 14.69 -17.41
CA LEU A 234 3.18 15.32 -18.49
C LEU A 234 2.91 14.73 -19.88
N GLY A 235 2.04 13.71 -19.98
CA GLY A 235 1.76 13.02 -21.24
C GLY A 235 2.94 12.23 -21.79
N ALA A 236 3.91 11.85 -20.94
CA ALA A 236 5.04 11.04 -21.36
C ALA A 236 4.64 9.56 -21.38
N SER A 237 4.95 8.86 -22.47
CA SER A 237 4.68 7.42 -22.61
C SER A 237 5.31 6.61 -21.48
N MET A 238 4.56 5.64 -20.96
CA MET A 238 5.10 4.67 -20.00
C MET A 238 6.14 3.78 -20.70
N PRO A 239 7.32 3.54 -20.11
CA PRO A 239 8.24 2.53 -20.62
C PRO A 239 7.55 1.15 -20.52
N ARG A 240 7.59 0.42 -21.63
CA ARG A 240 7.13 -0.98 -21.68
C ARG A 240 8.15 -1.90 -21.04
#